data_d74aa0924fb3253a25237c5d677cfd23
#
_entry.id   d74aa0924fb3253a25237c5d677cfd23
#
_cell.length_a   1.000
_cell.length_b   1.000
_cell.length_c   1.000
_cell.angle_alpha   90.00
_cell.angle_beta   90.00
_cell.angle_gamma   90.00
#
_symmetry.space_group_name_H-M   'P 1'
#
loop_
_entity.id
_entity.type
_entity.pdbx_description
1 polymer ?
#
loop_
_entity_poly.entity_id
_entity_poly.type
_entity_poly.pdbx_seq_one_letter_code
_entity_poly.pdbx_strand_id
1 'polypeptide(L)'
;MKKITMPSLTPELKGIEHLASAVLLCDVEGHILYMNPSAEILFGLSAKHIYKMTLDDAFPHSDILKLAISQALNSDTPYREHEFLITTLKHQSFSVTCTITPIQSQSIRYILEFQQMDQQLRIAKEERMLIQQQANSELIRNLAHEIRNPLGGLRGAAQLLEHELPDLSLKEYTQVIIKEADRLQSLMDRLLIPHQKPKYEPTNIHEVLERVRSLLLAESPDEIKIQRDYDTSLPDIIGDREKLIQAVLNIARNAVQAMHEKKQHGLIIFKTRAERQIMLAKKRYRVGIKLDIIDNGPGIPVGIRDKIFYPLVSGREGGSGLGLSLAQTYVSQHQGMIECRSEPGQTTFTVLLPLKDLDTKEHSSLNQESQGSSL
;
A
#
# COMPACT_ATOMS: atom_id res chain seq x y z
N MET A 1 7.39 24.09 -44.14
CA MET A 1 6.64 23.71 -42.94
C MET A 1 5.17 23.58 -43.33
N LYS A 2 4.65 22.34 -43.45
CA LYS A 2 3.21 22.11 -43.70
C LYS A 2 2.43 22.49 -42.43
N LYS A 3 1.51 23.45 -42.55
CA LYS A 3 0.54 23.75 -41.50
C LYS A 3 -0.25 22.46 -41.20
N ILE A 4 -0.02 21.86 -40.03
CA ILE A 4 -0.84 20.76 -39.52
C ILE A 4 -2.14 21.38 -39.10
N THR A 5 -3.18 21.26 -39.91
CA THR A 5 -4.54 21.69 -39.59
C THR A 5 -5.17 20.53 -38.81
N MET A 6 -5.56 20.79 -37.56
CA MET A 6 -6.41 19.86 -36.82
C MET A 6 -7.71 19.62 -37.60
N PRO A 7 -8.22 18.38 -37.65
CA PRO A 7 -9.54 18.15 -38.21
C PRO A 7 -10.55 18.95 -37.40
N SER A 8 -11.38 19.73 -38.07
CA SER A 8 -12.54 20.37 -37.44
C SER A 8 -13.41 19.26 -36.87
N LEU A 9 -13.65 19.28 -35.56
CA LEU A 9 -14.62 18.40 -34.92
C LEU A 9 -15.93 18.44 -35.68
N THR A 10 -16.54 17.29 -35.91
CA THR A 10 -17.90 17.22 -36.42
C THR A 10 -18.81 17.95 -35.42
N PRO A 11 -19.93 18.57 -35.91
CA PRO A 11 -20.83 19.31 -35.03
C PRO A 11 -21.26 18.54 -33.77
N GLU A 12 -21.30 17.22 -33.86
CA GLU A 12 -21.66 16.30 -32.78
C GLU A 12 -20.62 16.24 -31.64
N LEU A 13 -19.33 16.50 -31.92
CA LEU A 13 -18.26 16.46 -30.97
C LEU A 13 -17.92 17.83 -30.34
N LYS A 14 -18.52 18.92 -30.80
CA LYS A 14 -18.28 20.28 -30.27
C LYS A 14 -18.64 20.41 -28.78
N GLY A 15 -19.55 19.57 -28.26
CA GLY A 15 -19.88 19.54 -26.84
C GLY A 15 -18.72 19.14 -25.92
N ILE A 16 -17.73 18.35 -26.43
CA ILE A 16 -16.59 17.89 -25.67
C ILE A 16 -15.68 19.05 -25.27
N GLU A 17 -15.64 20.14 -26.04
CA GLU A 17 -14.83 21.33 -25.75
C GLU A 17 -15.23 22.02 -24.43
N HIS A 18 -16.49 21.86 -24.02
CA HIS A 18 -17.07 22.52 -22.83
C HIS A 18 -17.11 21.61 -21.60
N LEU A 19 -16.62 20.36 -21.71
CA LEU A 19 -16.56 19.46 -20.58
C LEU A 19 -15.49 19.91 -19.58
N ALA A 20 -15.82 19.86 -18.28
CA ALA A 20 -14.89 20.13 -17.21
C ALA A 20 -13.86 19.00 -17.04
N SER A 21 -14.21 17.78 -17.44
CA SER A 21 -13.28 16.63 -17.45
C SER A 21 -12.29 16.76 -18.61
N ALA A 22 -11.07 16.27 -18.39
CA ALA A 22 -10.03 16.22 -19.41
C ALA A 22 -10.29 15.06 -20.36
N VAL A 23 -10.47 15.32 -21.66
CA VAL A 23 -10.85 14.30 -22.65
C VAL A 23 -9.84 14.22 -23.77
N LEU A 24 -9.43 12.97 -24.10
CA LEU A 24 -8.64 12.61 -25.27
C LEU A 24 -9.45 11.65 -26.15
N LEU A 25 -9.32 11.80 -27.47
CA LEU A 25 -9.84 10.86 -28.46
C LEU A 25 -8.67 10.17 -29.14
N CYS A 26 -8.70 8.86 -29.24
CA CYS A 26 -7.62 8.06 -29.79
C CYS A 26 -8.09 7.11 -30.89
N ASP A 27 -7.20 6.82 -31.84
CA ASP A 27 -7.41 5.79 -32.87
C ASP A 27 -7.06 4.37 -32.38
N VAL A 28 -7.11 3.41 -33.30
CA VAL A 28 -6.81 1.98 -33.02
C VAL A 28 -5.34 1.80 -32.60
N GLU A 29 -4.43 2.61 -33.13
CA GLU A 29 -3.00 2.53 -32.89
C GLU A 29 -2.55 3.31 -31.64
N GLY A 30 -3.50 4.01 -30.98
CA GLY A 30 -3.22 4.81 -29.78
C GLY A 30 -2.74 6.22 -30.09
N HIS A 31 -2.88 6.71 -31.34
CA HIS A 31 -2.55 8.09 -31.65
C HIS A 31 -3.63 9.02 -31.12
N ILE A 32 -3.21 10.13 -30.56
CA ILE A 32 -4.09 11.17 -30.05
C ILE A 32 -4.62 12.01 -31.20
N LEU A 33 -5.93 11.89 -31.47
CA LEU A 33 -6.60 12.62 -32.55
C LEU A 33 -7.17 13.95 -32.06
N TYR A 34 -7.50 14.05 -30.78
CA TYR A 34 -8.11 15.24 -30.19
C TYR A 34 -7.84 15.32 -28.69
N MET A 35 -7.74 16.52 -28.20
CA MET A 35 -7.60 16.87 -26.80
C MET A 35 -8.42 18.13 -26.50
N ASN A 36 -9.29 18.08 -25.49
CA ASN A 36 -10.09 19.23 -25.11
C ASN A 36 -9.31 20.24 -24.25
N PRO A 37 -9.82 21.49 -24.10
CA PRO A 37 -9.14 22.52 -23.31
C PRO A 37 -8.89 22.12 -21.84
N SER A 38 -9.79 21.37 -21.22
CA SER A 38 -9.62 20.88 -19.85
C SER A 38 -8.42 19.93 -19.74
N ALA A 39 -8.18 19.09 -20.75
CA ALA A 39 -7.01 18.22 -20.81
C ALA A 39 -5.72 19.02 -21.07
N GLU A 40 -5.75 20.06 -21.90
CA GLU A 40 -4.59 20.96 -22.10
C GLU A 40 -4.18 21.61 -20.75
N ILE A 41 -5.16 22.05 -19.96
CA ILE A 41 -4.93 22.65 -18.63
C ILE A 41 -4.39 21.61 -17.67
N LEU A 42 -5.03 20.42 -17.59
CA LEU A 42 -4.65 19.37 -16.65
C LEU A 42 -3.21 18.90 -16.88
N PHE A 43 -2.85 18.62 -18.13
CA PHE A 43 -1.54 18.03 -18.45
C PHE A 43 -0.47 19.08 -18.78
N GLY A 44 -0.83 20.34 -18.90
CA GLY A 44 0.09 21.42 -19.32
C GLY A 44 0.67 21.21 -20.72
N LEU A 45 -0.04 20.47 -21.57
CA LEU A 45 0.34 20.13 -22.94
C LEU A 45 -0.59 20.84 -23.91
N SER A 46 -0.05 21.28 -25.06
CA SER A 46 -0.88 21.85 -26.12
C SER A 46 -1.38 20.76 -27.07
N ALA A 47 -2.68 20.79 -27.38
CA ALA A 47 -3.29 19.88 -28.34
C ALA A 47 -2.57 19.83 -29.69
N LYS A 48 -2.01 20.97 -30.15
CA LYS A 48 -1.22 21.05 -31.39
C LYS A 48 0.08 20.25 -31.31
N HIS A 49 0.65 20.12 -30.15
CA HIS A 49 1.95 19.47 -29.94
C HIS A 49 1.80 17.95 -29.86
N ILE A 50 0.71 17.46 -29.28
CA ILE A 50 0.49 16.02 -29.09
C ILE A 50 -0.38 15.38 -30.17
N TYR A 51 -0.91 16.17 -31.12
CA TYR A 51 -1.70 15.65 -32.23
C TYR A 51 -0.90 14.63 -33.05
N LYS A 52 -1.44 13.42 -33.20
CA LYS A 52 -0.81 12.25 -33.81
C LYS A 52 0.42 11.68 -33.07
N MET A 53 0.68 12.11 -31.85
CA MET A 53 1.60 11.37 -30.96
C MET A 53 0.89 10.15 -30.42
N THR A 54 1.65 9.10 -30.12
CA THR A 54 1.10 7.96 -29.40
C THR A 54 0.87 8.31 -27.93
N LEU A 55 -0.04 7.61 -27.27
CA LEU A 55 -0.21 7.78 -25.83
C LEU A 55 1.07 7.50 -25.06
N ASP A 56 1.92 6.58 -25.54
CA ASP A 56 3.19 6.25 -24.92
C ASP A 56 4.20 7.40 -25.01
N ASP A 57 4.20 8.10 -26.14
CA ASP A 57 5.07 9.27 -26.32
C ASP A 57 4.57 10.45 -25.46
N ALA A 58 3.25 10.64 -25.37
CA ALA A 58 2.66 11.74 -24.60
C ALA A 58 2.74 11.50 -23.09
N PHE A 59 2.61 10.23 -22.66
CA PHE A 59 2.56 9.80 -21.26
C PHE A 59 3.52 8.63 -21.02
N PRO A 60 4.83 8.88 -20.96
CA PRO A 60 5.83 7.83 -20.76
C PRO A 60 5.64 7.12 -19.41
N HIS A 61 5.92 5.81 -19.37
CA HIS A 61 5.81 4.96 -18.19
C HIS A 61 4.38 4.76 -17.66
N SER A 62 3.38 4.80 -18.54
CA SER A 62 1.96 4.63 -18.18
C SER A 62 1.46 3.20 -18.44
N ASP A 63 2.16 2.19 -17.91
CA ASP A 63 1.80 0.77 -18.10
C ASP A 63 0.39 0.45 -17.59
N ILE A 64 -0.05 1.11 -16.52
CA ILE A 64 -1.41 0.98 -15.98
C ILE A 64 -2.46 1.46 -16.99
N LEU A 65 -2.20 2.58 -17.68
CA LEU A 65 -3.11 3.10 -18.69
C LEU A 65 -3.22 2.13 -19.88
N LYS A 66 -2.11 1.52 -20.32
CA LYS A 66 -2.12 0.49 -21.38
C LYS A 66 -2.95 -0.72 -21.00
N LEU A 67 -2.78 -1.19 -19.76
CA LEU A 67 -3.53 -2.33 -19.26
C LEU A 67 -5.03 -2.02 -19.22
N ALA A 68 -5.40 -0.84 -18.71
CA ALA A 68 -6.78 -0.37 -18.64
C ALA A 68 -7.42 -0.23 -20.05
N ILE A 69 -6.67 0.29 -21.03
CA ILE A 69 -7.12 0.35 -22.42
C ILE A 69 -7.35 -1.04 -22.98
N SER A 70 -6.42 -1.98 -22.75
CA SER A 70 -6.55 -3.37 -23.21
C SER A 70 -7.78 -4.04 -22.64
N GLN A 71 -8.08 -3.82 -21.35
CA GLN A 71 -9.25 -4.39 -20.69
C GLN A 71 -10.55 -3.80 -21.27
N ALA A 72 -10.62 -2.48 -21.45
CA ALA A 72 -11.77 -1.84 -22.07
C ALA A 72 -12.05 -2.34 -23.49
N LEU A 73 -11.00 -2.45 -24.31
CA LEU A 73 -11.13 -2.89 -25.70
C LEU A 73 -11.49 -4.36 -25.83
N ASN A 74 -11.00 -5.23 -24.94
CA ASN A 74 -11.31 -6.66 -24.94
C ASN A 74 -12.74 -6.95 -24.49
N SER A 75 -13.27 -6.16 -23.56
CA SER A 75 -14.65 -6.31 -23.06
C SER A 75 -15.67 -5.55 -23.89
N ASP A 76 -15.23 -4.63 -24.76
CA ASP A 76 -16.06 -3.67 -25.51
C ASP A 76 -17.05 -2.89 -24.59
N THR A 77 -16.64 -2.65 -23.35
CA THR A 77 -17.41 -1.93 -22.32
C THR A 77 -16.54 -0.84 -21.69
N PRO A 78 -17.17 0.24 -21.19
CA PRO A 78 -16.43 1.26 -20.47
C PRO A 78 -15.69 0.66 -19.27
N TYR A 79 -14.41 0.97 -19.16
CA TYR A 79 -13.55 0.57 -18.04
C TYR A 79 -13.05 1.79 -17.29
N ARG A 80 -13.06 1.74 -15.97
CA ARG A 80 -12.56 2.83 -15.12
C ARG A 80 -11.41 2.36 -14.28
N GLU A 81 -10.25 2.99 -14.49
CA GLU A 81 -9.09 2.83 -13.64
C GLU A 81 -9.05 3.95 -12.60
N HIS A 82 -8.93 3.55 -11.34
CA HIS A 82 -8.95 4.47 -10.20
C HIS A 82 -7.54 4.77 -9.71
N GLU A 83 -7.29 6.03 -9.38
CA GLU A 83 -6.12 6.49 -8.64
C GLU A 83 -4.77 5.96 -9.16
N PHE A 84 -4.36 6.40 -10.33
CA PHE A 84 -3.01 6.11 -10.80
C PHE A 84 -2.24 7.39 -11.18
N LEU A 85 -0.91 7.28 -11.17
CA LEU A 85 -0.05 8.38 -11.58
C LEU A 85 0.16 8.34 -13.08
N ILE A 86 -0.18 9.44 -13.75
CA ILE A 86 0.18 9.69 -15.15
C ILE A 86 1.29 10.73 -15.20
N THR A 87 2.36 10.42 -15.92
CA THR A 87 3.50 11.32 -16.08
C THR A 87 3.53 11.86 -17.50
N THR A 88 3.63 13.17 -17.65
CA THR A 88 3.71 13.83 -18.95
C THR A 88 5.17 13.94 -19.45
N LEU A 89 5.35 14.28 -20.72
CA LEU A 89 6.66 14.59 -21.33
C LEU A 89 7.46 15.66 -20.55
N LYS A 90 6.80 16.54 -19.82
CA LYS A 90 7.45 17.56 -18.97
C LYS A 90 7.85 17.02 -17.60
N HIS A 91 7.80 15.70 -17.38
CA HIS A 91 8.08 15.06 -16.09
C HIS A 91 7.18 15.54 -14.95
N GLN A 92 5.99 16.04 -15.24
CA GLN A 92 4.97 16.35 -14.26
C GLN A 92 4.08 15.12 -14.07
N SER A 93 3.85 14.72 -12.82
CA SER A 93 3.01 13.58 -12.48
C SER A 93 1.71 14.06 -11.83
N PHE A 94 0.59 13.51 -12.29
CA PHE A 94 -0.75 13.81 -11.82
C PHE A 94 -1.42 12.54 -11.33
N SER A 95 -2.08 12.61 -10.17
CA SER A 95 -2.95 11.52 -9.72
C SER A 95 -4.31 11.71 -10.36
N VAL A 96 -4.72 10.75 -11.18
CA VAL A 96 -5.94 10.82 -11.97
C VAL A 96 -6.75 9.53 -11.87
N THR A 97 -8.04 9.66 -12.11
CA THR A 97 -8.93 8.55 -12.46
C THR A 97 -9.17 8.64 -13.96
N CYS A 98 -9.08 7.53 -14.68
CA CYS A 98 -9.34 7.49 -16.13
C CYS A 98 -10.49 6.55 -16.43
N THR A 99 -11.48 7.04 -17.16
CA THR A 99 -12.52 6.21 -17.76
C THR A 99 -12.21 6.03 -19.24
N ILE A 100 -12.09 4.78 -19.69
CA ILE A 100 -11.85 4.39 -21.07
C ILE A 100 -13.17 3.90 -21.66
N THR A 101 -13.66 4.57 -22.70
CA THR A 101 -14.91 4.20 -23.36
C THR A 101 -14.60 3.79 -24.80
N PRO A 102 -14.73 2.50 -25.14
CA PRO A 102 -14.63 2.04 -26.53
C PRO A 102 -15.71 2.67 -27.40
N ILE A 103 -15.37 3.00 -28.64
CA ILE A 103 -16.29 3.54 -29.63
C ILE A 103 -16.15 2.79 -30.94
N GLN A 104 -17.28 2.49 -31.59
CA GLN A 104 -17.32 1.91 -32.91
C GLN A 104 -17.46 3.03 -33.97
N SER A 105 -16.37 3.73 -34.25
CA SER A 105 -16.28 4.77 -35.28
C SER A 105 -15.16 4.48 -36.26
N GLN A 106 -15.22 5.03 -37.47
CA GLN A 106 -14.18 4.78 -38.49
C GLN A 106 -12.82 5.40 -38.12
N SER A 107 -12.79 6.47 -37.34
CA SER A 107 -11.56 7.20 -37.03
C SER A 107 -11.20 7.20 -35.55
N ILE A 108 -12.18 7.07 -34.65
CA ILE A 108 -11.97 7.10 -33.21
C ILE A 108 -12.27 5.70 -32.67
N ARG A 109 -11.33 5.12 -31.93
CA ARG A 109 -11.51 3.78 -31.35
C ARG A 109 -11.92 3.83 -29.88
N TYR A 110 -11.42 4.82 -29.12
CA TYR A 110 -11.79 5.00 -27.73
C TYR A 110 -11.63 6.44 -27.25
N ILE A 111 -12.41 6.76 -26.23
CA ILE A 111 -12.34 8.03 -25.49
C ILE A 111 -11.65 7.75 -24.15
N LEU A 112 -10.72 8.61 -23.78
CA LEU A 112 -10.13 8.68 -22.45
C LEU A 112 -10.67 9.92 -21.74
N GLU A 113 -11.35 9.73 -20.63
CA GLU A 113 -11.81 10.80 -19.78
C GLU A 113 -11.02 10.77 -18.47
N PHE A 114 -10.23 11.83 -18.22
CA PHE A 114 -9.43 11.96 -17.01
C PHE A 114 -10.10 12.94 -16.06
N GLN A 115 -10.14 12.55 -14.80
CA GLN A 115 -10.52 13.40 -13.69
C GLN A 115 -9.35 13.50 -12.74
N GLN A 116 -8.86 14.72 -12.52
CA GLN A 116 -7.85 14.94 -11.49
C GLN A 116 -8.51 14.68 -10.14
N MET A 117 -7.84 13.89 -9.31
CA MET A 117 -8.34 13.66 -7.98
C MET A 117 -8.19 14.94 -7.17
N ASP A 118 -9.30 15.43 -6.66
CA ASP A 118 -9.30 16.60 -5.79
C ASP A 118 -8.42 16.30 -4.56
N GLN A 119 -7.37 17.07 -4.42
CA GLN A 119 -6.41 16.93 -3.31
C GLN A 119 -7.13 16.99 -1.94
N GLN A 120 -8.24 17.71 -1.84
CA GLN A 120 -9.05 17.79 -0.63
C GLN A 120 -9.78 16.45 -0.33
N LEU A 121 -10.33 15.79 -1.36
CA LEU A 121 -10.97 14.47 -1.20
C LEU A 121 -9.97 13.39 -0.79
N ARG A 122 -8.78 13.44 -1.35
CA ARG A 122 -7.69 12.54 -0.98
C ARG A 122 -7.25 12.75 0.47
N ILE A 123 -7.05 14.01 0.86
CA ILE A 123 -6.73 14.39 2.23
C ILE A 123 -7.84 13.94 3.19
N ALA A 124 -9.11 14.15 2.84
CA ALA A 124 -10.24 13.73 3.66
C ALA A 124 -10.35 12.20 3.81
N LYS A 125 -10.01 11.44 2.76
CA LYS A 125 -9.97 9.98 2.80
C LYS A 125 -8.84 9.48 3.70
N GLU A 126 -7.65 10.07 3.58
CA GLU A 126 -6.49 9.77 4.45
C GLU A 126 -6.79 10.11 5.92
N GLU A 127 -7.44 11.26 6.18
CA GLU A 127 -7.87 11.64 7.53
C GLU A 127 -8.85 10.64 8.14
N ARG A 128 -9.86 10.24 7.39
CA ARG A 128 -10.82 9.24 7.85
C ARG A 128 -10.13 7.91 8.17
N MET A 129 -9.21 7.47 7.33
CA MET A 129 -8.44 6.25 7.58
C MET A 129 -7.59 6.38 8.84
N LEU A 130 -6.91 7.49 9.07
CA LEU A 130 -6.11 7.73 10.27
C LEU A 130 -6.96 7.77 11.53
N ILE A 131 -8.09 8.50 11.52
CA ILE A 131 -9.03 8.57 12.65
C ILE A 131 -9.59 7.18 12.97
N GLN A 132 -9.98 6.44 11.94
CA GLN A 132 -10.53 5.09 12.11
C GLN A 132 -9.46 4.12 12.64
N GLN A 133 -8.22 4.24 12.20
CA GLN A 133 -7.08 3.46 12.69
C GLN A 133 -6.78 3.77 14.15
N GLN A 134 -6.81 5.04 14.57
CA GLN A 134 -6.63 5.44 15.96
C GLN A 134 -7.74 4.91 16.86
N ALA A 135 -9.00 5.07 16.45
CA ALA A 135 -10.14 4.56 17.20
C ALA A 135 -10.11 3.03 17.34
N ASN A 136 -9.76 2.30 16.27
CA ASN A 136 -9.59 0.86 16.32
C ASN A 136 -8.46 0.44 17.27
N SER A 137 -7.34 1.18 17.26
CA SER A 137 -6.21 0.90 18.16
C SER A 137 -6.56 1.10 19.63
N GLU A 138 -7.32 2.14 19.96
CA GLU A 138 -7.81 2.38 21.33
C GLU A 138 -8.80 1.30 21.79
N LEU A 139 -9.75 0.93 20.94
CA LEU A 139 -10.70 -0.15 21.23
C LEU A 139 -9.98 -1.48 21.49
N ILE A 140 -9.02 -1.85 20.64
CA ILE A 140 -8.23 -3.08 20.83
C ILE A 140 -7.45 -3.04 22.14
N ARG A 141 -6.86 -1.90 22.48
CA ARG A 141 -6.11 -1.71 23.72
C ARG A 141 -7.01 -1.92 24.95
N ASN A 142 -8.18 -1.28 24.96
CA ASN A 142 -9.13 -1.41 26.07
C ASN A 142 -9.66 -2.84 26.19
N LEU A 143 -10.07 -3.46 25.07
CA LEU A 143 -10.49 -4.85 25.03
C LEU A 143 -9.40 -5.82 25.49
N ALA A 144 -8.15 -5.62 25.08
CA ALA A 144 -7.06 -6.48 25.48
C ALA A 144 -6.77 -6.39 26.98
N HIS A 145 -6.90 -5.20 27.59
CA HIS A 145 -6.82 -5.05 29.05
C HIS A 145 -7.98 -5.73 29.78
N GLU A 146 -9.20 -5.58 29.27
CA GLU A 146 -10.39 -6.18 29.86
C GLU A 146 -10.42 -7.72 29.71
N ILE A 147 -9.85 -8.27 28.64
CA ILE A 147 -9.76 -9.72 28.44
C ILE A 147 -8.60 -10.33 29.24
N ARG A 148 -7.48 -9.62 29.41
CA ARG A 148 -6.34 -10.10 30.19
C ARG A 148 -6.71 -10.39 31.63
N ASN A 149 -7.57 -9.57 32.23
CA ASN A 149 -8.00 -9.71 33.63
C ASN A 149 -8.73 -11.04 33.89
N PRO A 150 -9.83 -11.42 33.18
CA PRO A 150 -10.48 -12.70 33.38
C PRO A 150 -9.60 -13.91 33.02
N LEU A 151 -8.73 -13.78 31.98
CA LEU A 151 -7.78 -14.84 31.66
C LEU A 151 -6.78 -15.08 32.78
N GLY A 152 -6.26 -14.03 33.42
CA GLY A 152 -5.42 -14.14 34.60
C GLY A 152 -6.15 -14.84 35.78
N GLY A 153 -7.43 -14.54 35.99
CA GLY A 153 -8.27 -15.20 36.96
C GLY A 153 -8.47 -16.69 36.67
N LEU A 154 -8.84 -17.03 35.43
CA LEU A 154 -9.00 -18.43 34.99
C LEU A 154 -7.71 -19.24 35.15
N ARG A 155 -6.58 -18.67 34.73
CA ARG A 155 -5.25 -19.30 34.89
C ARG A 155 -4.93 -19.55 36.37
N GLY A 156 -5.11 -18.52 37.22
CA GLY A 156 -4.87 -18.63 38.65
C GLY A 156 -5.77 -19.68 39.34
N ALA A 157 -7.05 -19.72 38.99
CA ALA A 157 -7.99 -20.73 39.49
C ALA A 157 -7.61 -22.15 39.06
N ALA A 158 -7.21 -22.33 37.80
CA ALA A 158 -6.76 -23.62 37.28
C ALA A 158 -5.45 -24.09 37.98
N GLN A 159 -4.51 -23.16 38.26
CA GLN A 159 -3.27 -23.48 39.00
C GLN A 159 -3.57 -23.89 40.46
N LEU A 160 -4.48 -23.21 41.15
CA LEU A 160 -4.90 -23.59 42.50
C LEU A 160 -5.56 -24.97 42.49
N LEU A 161 -6.47 -25.20 41.52
CA LEU A 161 -7.12 -26.49 41.38
C LEU A 161 -6.14 -27.62 41.09
N GLU A 162 -5.14 -27.40 40.21
CA GLU A 162 -4.08 -28.36 39.92
C GLU A 162 -3.29 -28.77 41.19
N HIS A 163 -3.10 -27.82 42.12
CA HIS A 163 -2.37 -28.08 43.35
C HIS A 163 -3.19 -28.96 44.31
N GLU A 164 -4.51 -28.77 44.35
CA GLU A 164 -5.45 -29.46 45.25
C GLU A 164 -5.86 -30.86 44.73
N LEU A 165 -5.73 -31.12 43.41
CA LEU A 165 -6.12 -32.39 42.81
C LEU A 165 -5.13 -33.51 43.14
N PRO A 166 -5.57 -34.62 43.82
CA PRO A 166 -4.74 -35.76 44.11
C PRO A 166 -4.50 -36.65 42.89
N ASP A 167 -5.41 -36.65 41.91
CA ASP A 167 -5.36 -37.52 40.73
C ASP A 167 -4.63 -36.87 39.56
N LEU A 168 -3.58 -37.53 39.09
CA LEU A 168 -2.76 -37.09 37.95
C LEU A 168 -3.58 -36.97 36.64
N SER A 169 -4.60 -37.83 36.46
CA SER A 169 -5.42 -37.80 35.25
C SER A 169 -6.28 -36.53 35.19
N LEU A 170 -6.70 -35.99 36.31
CA LEU A 170 -7.46 -34.73 36.41
C LEU A 170 -6.55 -33.51 36.22
N LYS A 171 -5.26 -33.62 36.56
CA LYS A 171 -4.31 -32.52 36.31
C LYS A 171 -4.07 -32.25 34.84
N GLU A 172 -4.29 -33.22 33.97
CA GLU A 172 -4.20 -33.03 32.52
C GLU A 172 -5.23 -31.97 32.03
N TYR A 173 -6.43 -31.95 32.59
CA TYR A 173 -7.45 -30.94 32.25
C TYR A 173 -7.07 -29.55 32.74
N THR A 174 -6.50 -29.39 33.92
CA THR A 174 -6.04 -28.09 34.42
C THR A 174 -4.88 -27.55 33.61
N GLN A 175 -3.96 -28.42 33.18
CA GLN A 175 -2.85 -28.05 32.28
C GLN A 175 -3.35 -27.56 30.92
N VAL A 176 -4.39 -28.18 30.35
CA VAL A 176 -5.01 -27.72 29.13
C VAL A 176 -5.59 -26.32 29.30
N ILE A 177 -6.32 -26.08 30.41
CA ILE A 177 -6.89 -24.74 30.70
C ILE A 177 -5.80 -23.69 30.86
N ILE A 178 -4.71 -23.98 31.59
CA ILE A 178 -3.57 -23.08 31.78
C ILE A 178 -2.93 -22.77 30.43
N LYS A 179 -2.67 -23.79 29.61
CA LYS A 179 -2.05 -23.65 28.29
C LYS A 179 -2.88 -22.80 27.34
N GLU A 180 -4.21 -22.98 27.31
CA GLU A 180 -5.09 -22.16 26.49
C GLU A 180 -5.23 -20.72 27.02
N ALA A 181 -5.24 -20.51 28.33
CA ALA A 181 -5.19 -19.18 28.93
C ALA A 181 -3.90 -18.44 28.57
N ASP A 182 -2.75 -19.10 28.66
CA ASP A 182 -1.44 -18.56 28.25
C ASP A 182 -1.39 -18.25 26.75
N ARG A 183 -1.99 -19.10 25.93
CA ARG A 183 -2.10 -18.89 24.47
C ARG A 183 -2.95 -17.65 24.16
N LEU A 184 -4.10 -17.50 24.80
CA LEU A 184 -4.98 -16.33 24.63
C LEU A 184 -4.29 -15.05 25.10
N GLN A 185 -3.59 -15.12 26.25
CA GLN A 185 -2.82 -13.98 26.75
C GLN A 185 -1.72 -13.57 25.77
N SER A 186 -0.98 -14.52 25.19
CA SER A 186 0.02 -14.25 24.17
C SER A 186 -0.56 -13.62 22.90
N LEU A 187 -1.78 -14.01 22.51
CA LEU A 187 -2.51 -13.37 21.40
C LEU A 187 -2.87 -11.92 21.74
N MET A 188 -3.36 -11.66 22.96
CA MET A 188 -3.66 -10.30 23.43
C MET A 188 -2.41 -9.43 23.52
N ASP A 189 -1.29 -9.97 23.98
CA ASP A 189 -0.02 -9.26 24.02
C ASP A 189 0.46 -8.84 22.64
N ARG A 190 0.30 -9.71 21.64
CA ARG A 190 0.60 -9.35 20.23
C ARG A 190 -0.26 -8.21 19.71
N LEU A 191 -1.51 -8.08 20.17
CA LEU A 191 -2.38 -6.94 19.84
C LEU A 191 -1.89 -5.63 20.48
N LEU A 192 -1.20 -5.70 21.61
CA LEU A 192 -0.72 -4.53 22.37
C LEU A 192 0.71 -4.09 22.01
N ILE A 193 1.53 -4.95 21.41
CA ILE A 193 2.93 -4.68 21.02
C ILE A 193 3.09 -3.38 20.19
N PRO A 194 2.15 -2.95 19.32
CA PRO A 194 2.28 -1.70 18.58
C PRO A 194 2.46 -0.44 19.44
N HIS A 195 2.20 -0.52 20.75
CA HIS A 195 2.18 0.65 21.64
C HIS A 195 3.52 0.94 22.34
N GLN A 196 4.55 0.09 22.16
CA GLN A 196 5.89 0.43 22.62
C GLN A 196 6.47 1.55 21.76
N LYS A 197 7.11 2.55 22.40
CA LYS A 197 7.77 3.64 21.68
C LYS A 197 8.82 3.08 20.71
N PRO A 198 8.76 3.43 19.41
CA PRO A 198 9.75 2.96 18.45
C PRO A 198 11.16 3.42 18.84
N LYS A 199 12.14 2.56 18.60
CA LYS A 199 13.56 2.91 18.71
C LYS A 199 14.04 3.31 17.32
N TYR A 200 14.04 4.62 17.05
CA TYR A 200 14.47 5.12 15.75
C TYR A 200 15.99 5.19 15.66
N GLU A 201 16.56 4.46 14.72
CA GLU A 201 17.98 4.45 14.40
C GLU A 201 18.19 4.40 12.87
N PRO A 202 19.38 4.80 12.36
CA PRO A 202 19.69 4.58 10.95
C PRO A 202 19.58 3.09 10.63
N THR A 203 18.73 2.76 9.67
CA THR A 203 18.37 1.38 9.35
C THR A 203 18.45 1.17 7.84
N ASN A 204 19.24 0.20 7.42
CA ASN A 204 19.30 -0.22 6.03
C ASN A 204 18.13 -1.14 5.70
N ILE A 205 17.31 -0.74 4.74
CA ILE A 205 16.11 -1.51 4.37
C ILE A 205 16.47 -2.90 3.82
N HIS A 206 17.60 -3.04 3.13
CA HIS A 206 18.02 -4.32 2.59
C HIS A 206 18.44 -5.30 3.68
N GLU A 207 19.03 -4.84 4.79
CA GLU A 207 19.31 -5.70 5.96
C GLU A 207 18.02 -6.23 6.60
N VAL A 208 16.98 -5.38 6.67
CA VAL A 208 15.63 -5.78 7.11
C VAL A 208 15.10 -6.89 6.20
N LEU A 209 15.19 -6.71 4.89
CA LEU A 209 14.70 -7.69 3.90
C LEU A 209 15.49 -9.00 3.92
N GLU A 210 16.82 -8.96 4.07
CA GLU A 210 17.65 -10.17 4.18
C GLU A 210 17.37 -10.93 5.49
N ARG A 211 17.09 -10.22 6.58
CA ARG A 211 16.66 -10.87 7.82
C ARG A 211 15.33 -11.58 7.66
N VAL A 212 14.34 -10.92 7.05
CA VAL A 212 13.04 -11.53 6.75
C VAL A 212 13.19 -12.73 5.82
N ARG A 213 14.00 -12.60 4.76
CA ARG A 213 14.30 -13.69 3.84
C ARG A 213 14.87 -14.91 4.57
N SER A 214 15.84 -14.70 5.46
CA SER A 214 16.45 -15.78 6.24
C SER A 214 15.44 -16.50 7.13
N LEU A 215 14.51 -15.75 7.75
CA LEU A 215 13.46 -16.31 8.59
C LEU A 215 12.48 -17.16 7.78
N LEU A 216 12.01 -16.65 6.64
CA LEU A 216 11.07 -17.36 5.78
C LEU A 216 11.64 -18.65 5.20
N LEU A 217 12.90 -18.62 4.76
CA LEU A 217 13.57 -19.81 4.24
C LEU A 217 13.85 -20.85 5.33
N ALA A 218 14.06 -20.43 6.58
CA ALA A 218 14.18 -21.35 7.71
C ALA A 218 12.83 -22.00 8.09
N GLU A 219 11.70 -21.28 7.91
CA GLU A 219 10.36 -21.79 8.19
C GLU A 219 9.82 -22.72 7.09
N SER A 220 10.17 -22.47 5.82
CA SER A 220 9.65 -23.19 4.65
C SER A 220 10.72 -23.35 3.55
N PRO A 221 11.76 -24.16 3.78
CA PRO A 221 12.95 -24.20 2.92
C PRO A 221 12.68 -24.68 1.50
N ASP A 222 11.75 -25.59 1.31
CA ASP A 222 11.50 -26.26 0.02
C ASP A 222 10.26 -25.73 -0.74
N GLU A 223 9.51 -24.82 -0.14
CA GLU A 223 8.21 -24.42 -0.65
C GLU A 223 8.22 -23.08 -1.39
N ILE A 224 9.21 -22.23 -1.08
CA ILE A 224 9.25 -20.86 -1.58
C ILE A 224 10.61 -20.50 -2.17
N LYS A 225 10.57 -19.74 -3.27
CA LYS A 225 11.72 -19.06 -3.85
C LYS A 225 11.59 -17.58 -3.59
N ILE A 226 12.65 -16.96 -3.02
CA ILE A 226 12.66 -15.50 -2.79
C ILE A 226 13.66 -14.85 -3.71
N GLN A 227 13.18 -14.01 -4.61
CA GLN A 227 14.00 -13.20 -5.52
C GLN A 227 14.21 -11.80 -4.94
N ARG A 228 15.35 -11.21 -5.26
CA ARG A 228 15.78 -9.87 -4.85
C ARG A 228 15.93 -8.99 -6.08
N ASP A 229 15.30 -7.83 -6.05
CA ASP A 229 15.42 -6.78 -7.06
C ASP A 229 15.65 -5.44 -6.34
N TYR A 230 16.87 -5.30 -5.80
CA TYR A 230 17.23 -4.20 -4.92
C TYR A 230 17.90 -3.05 -5.68
N ASP A 231 17.45 -1.84 -5.37
CA ASP A 231 18.17 -0.62 -5.68
C ASP A 231 19.21 -0.35 -4.58
N THR A 232 20.44 -0.74 -4.83
CA THR A 232 21.55 -0.63 -3.84
C THR A 232 21.99 0.80 -3.56
N SER A 233 21.47 1.78 -4.29
CA SER A 233 21.78 3.21 -4.08
C SER A 233 20.91 3.85 -2.98
N LEU A 234 19.94 3.13 -2.42
CA LEU A 234 19.05 3.65 -1.39
C LEU A 234 19.81 3.94 -0.10
N PRO A 235 19.65 5.14 0.48
CA PRO A 235 20.25 5.47 1.76
C PRO A 235 19.48 4.82 2.92
N ASP A 236 20.09 4.81 4.10
CA ASP A 236 19.45 4.37 5.33
C ASP A 236 18.24 5.25 5.67
N ILE A 237 17.20 4.64 6.22
CA ILE A 237 16.05 5.34 6.80
C ILE A 237 16.22 5.48 8.31
N ILE A 238 15.59 6.49 8.90
CA ILE A 238 15.46 6.57 10.35
C ILE A 238 14.25 5.75 10.79
N GLY A 239 14.49 4.56 11.31
CA GLY A 239 13.43 3.60 11.62
C GLY A 239 13.78 2.64 12.76
N ASP A 240 12.76 1.96 13.28
CA ASP A 240 12.89 0.85 14.22
C ASP A 240 13.04 -0.44 13.43
N ARG A 241 14.26 -0.98 13.40
CA ARG A 241 14.64 -2.14 12.62
C ARG A 241 13.76 -3.36 12.93
N GLU A 242 13.49 -3.61 14.20
CA GLU A 242 12.70 -4.79 14.61
C GLU A 242 11.23 -4.67 14.17
N LYS A 243 10.64 -3.49 14.27
CA LYS A 243 9.27 -3.24 13.81
C LYS A 243 9.14 -3.33 12.30
N LEU A 244 10.14 -2.87 11.55
CA LEU A 244 10.18 -3.02 10.10
C LEU A 244 10.33 -4.49 9.69
N ILE A 245 11.18 -5.26 10.37
CA ILE A 245 11.28 -6.71 10.17
C ILE A 245 9.91 -7.37 10.40
N GLN A 246 9.22 -7.04 11.49
CA GLN A 246 7.90 -7.60 11.81
C GLN A 246 6.85 -7.20 10.77
N ALA A 247 6.86 -5.96 10.28
CA ALA A 247 5.94 -5.50 9.25
C ALA A 247 6.11 -6.30 7.96
N VAL A 248 7.33 -6.40 7.45
CA VAL A 248 7.64 -7.13 6.22
C VAL A 248 7.37 -8.63 6.39
N LEU A 249 7.75 -9.19 7.54
CA LEU A 249 7.54 -10.61 7.84
C LEU A 249 6.06 -10.96 7.89
N ASN A 250 5.21 -10.12 8.47
CA ASN A 250 3.76 -10.32 8.49
C ASN A 250 3.16 -10.34 7.09
N ILE A 251 3.60 -9.44 6.21
CA ILE A 251 3.15 -9.41 4.81
C ILE A 251 3.63 -10.66 4.08
N ALA A 252 4.92 -10.98 4.19
CA ALA A 252 5.51 -12.09 3.46
C ALA A 252 5.01 -13.46 3.95
N ARG A 253 4.77 -13.66 5.27
CA ARG A 253 4.12 -14.87 5.80
C ARG A 253 2.72 -15.07 5.26
N ASN A 254 1.95 -13.99 5.08
CA ASN A 254 0.63 -14.10 4.47
C ASN A 254 0.72 -14.60 3.02
N ALA A 255 1.73 -14.18 2.27
CA ALA A 255 2.00 -14.68 0.93
C ALA A 255 2.35 -16.17 0.95
N VAL A 256 3.32 -16.59 1.80
CA VAL A 256 3.72 -18.00 1.96
C VAL A 256 2.52 -18.88 2.29
N GLN A 257 1.73 -18.49 3.29
CA GLN A 257 0.55 -19.24 3.71
C GLN A 257 -0.50 -19.35 2.59
N ALA A 258 -0.71 -18.28 1.77
CA ALA A 258 -1.65 -18.31 0.66
C ALA A 258 -1.23 -19.27 -0.45
N MET A 259 0.08 -19.40 -0.69
CA MET A 259 0.65 -20.31 -1.68
C MET A 259 0.66 -21.77 -1.21
N HIS A 260 0.94 -22.00 0.08
CA HIS A 260 0.95 -23.32 0.70
C HIS A 260 -0.41 -24.03 0.59
N GLU A 261 -1.51 -23.32 0.84
CA GLU A 261 -2.87 -23.87 0.71
C GLU A 261 -3.18 -24.41 -0.70
N LYS A 262 -2.51 -23.87 -1.73
CA LYS A 262 -2.69 -24.31 -3.12
C LYS A 262 -1.64 -25.30 -3.63
N LYS A 263 -0.72 -25.77 -2.78
CA LYS A 263 0.38 -26.69 -3.16
C LYS A 263 1.19 -26.21 -4.38
N GLN A 264 1.36 -24.91 -4.53
CA GLN A 264 2.15 -24.29 -5.59
C GLN A 264 3.53 -23.94 -5.07
N HIS A 265 4.58 -24.14 -5.90
CA HIS A 265 5.87 -23.56 -5.62
C HIS A 265 5.75 -22.05 -5.59
N GLY A 266 5.94 -21.47 -4.40
CA GLY A 266 5.77 -20.05 -4.19
C GLY A 266 6.95 -19.24 -4.70
N LEU A 267 6.66 -18.11 -5.34
CA LEU A 267 7.65 -17.09 -5.67
C LEU A 267 7.30 -15.80 -4.96
N ILE A 268 8.25 -15.28 -4.17
CA ILE A 268 8.16 -13.95 -3.58
C ILE A 268 9.28 -13.09 -4.15
N ILE A 269 8.98 -11.88 -4.58
CA ILE A 269 9.95 -10.92 -5.07
C ILE A 269 9.98 -9.72 -4.12
N PHE A 270 11.15 -9.43 -3.54
CA PHE A 270 11.41 -8.19 -2.82
C PHE A 270 12.04 -7.19 -3.78
N LYS A 271 11.33 -6.11 -4.07
CA LYS A 271 11.77 -5.07 -5.00
C LYS A 271 11.83 -3.72 -4.28
N THR A 272 12.97 -3.05 -4.37
CA THR A 272 13.16 -1.72 -3.76
C THR A 272 13.50 -0.69 -4.83
N ARG A 273 12.93 0.51 -4.73
CA ARG A 273 13.22 1.65 -5.62
C ARG A 273 13.14 2.97 -4.83
N ALA A 274 13.89 3.96 -5.30
CA ALA A 274 13.68 5.34 -4.87
C ALA A 274 12.42 5.90 -5.54
N GLU A 275 11.51 6.45 -4.75
CA GLU A 275 10.31 7.14 -5.23
C GLU A 275 10.44 8.65 -4.93
N ARG A 276 10.29 9.50 -5.98
CA ARG A 276 10.43 10.95 -5.83
C ARG A 276 9.09 11.61 -5.59
N GLN A 277 9.11 12.70 -4.80
CA GLN A 277 7.94 13.56 -4.54
C GLN A 277 6.74 12.79 -3.97
N ILE A 278 7.00 11.89 -3.01
CA ILE A 278 5.95 11.15 -2.34
C ILE A 278 5.18 12.04 -1.36
N MET A 279 3.88 11.81 -1.26
CA MET A 279 3.03 12.43 -0.24
C MET A 279 2.58 11.35 0.73
N LEU A 280 2.94 11.49 2.00
CA LEU A 280 2.57 10.57 3.08
C LEU A 280 2.01 11.38 4.25
N ALA A 281 0.85 10.97 4.77
CA ALA A 281 0.19 11.63 5.91
C ALA A 281 0.16 13.17 5.78
N LYS A 282 -0.24 13.71 4.62
CA LYS A 282 -0.30 15.16 4.27
C LYS A 282 1.05 15.87 4.19
N LYS A 283 2.15 15.17 4.37
CA LYS A 283 3.48 15.74 4.27
C LYS A 283 4.14 15.32 2.96
N ARG A 284 4.70 16.29 2.26
CA ARG A 284 5.45 16.04 1.02
C ARG A 284 6.90 15.74 1.38
N TYR A 285 7.39 14.61 0.90
CA TYR A 285 8.78 14.22 1.01
C TYR A 285 9.42 14.26 -0.38
N ARG A 286 10.65 14.75 -0.46
CA ARG A 286 11.40 14.85 -1.70
C ARG A 286 11.70 13.48 -2.29
N VAL A 287 12.03 12.54 -1.42
CA VAL A 287 12.34 11.15 -1.80
C VAL A 287 11.83 10.22 -0.71
N GLY A 288 11.40 9.03 -1.09
CA GLY A 288 11.09 7.92 -0.22
C GLY A 288 11.56 6.60 -0.79
N ILE A 289 11.48 5.56 0.01
CA ILE A 289 11.71 4.18 -0.39
C ILE A 289 10.37 3.55 -0.73
N LYS A 290 10.28 2.99 -1.92
CA LYS A 290 9.21 2.09 -2.34
C LYS A 290 9.72 0.66 -2.25
N LEU A 291 9.08 -0.13 -1.40
CA LEU A 291 9.30 -1.56 -1.26
C LEU A 291 8.06 -2.30 -1.77
N ASP A 292 8.19 -3.05 -2.85
CA ASP A 292 7.16 -3.95 -3.35
C ASP A 292 7.49 -5.39 -2.89
N ILE A 293 6.51 -6.02 -2.26
CA ILE A 293 6.50 -7.44 -1.90
C ILE A 293 5.49 -8.10 -2.81
N ILE A 294 5.99 -8.85 -3.79
CA ILE A 294 5.18 -9.43 -4.87
C ILE A 294 5.15 -10.94 -4.70
N ASP A 295 3.97 -11.54 -4.69
CA ASP A 295 3.79 -12.99 -4.66
C ASP A 295 2.98 -13.49 -5.86
N ASN A 296 3.16 -14.75 -6.23
CA ASN A 296 2.43 -15.44 -7.28
C ASN A 296 1.23 -16.25 -6.73
N GLY A 297 0.73 -15.88 -5.58
CA GLY A 297 -0.36 -16.57 -4.89
C GLY A 297 -1.72 -16.44 -5.58
N PRO A 298 -2.76 -17.01 -4.96
CA PRO A 298 -4.10 -17.05 -5.54
C PRO A 298 -4.80 -15.69 -5.64
N GLY A 299 -4.22 -14.65 -5.06
CA GLY A 299 -4.87 -13.36 -4.91
C GLY A 299 -5.77 -13.28 -3.68
N ILE A 300 -6.28 -12.07 -3.42
CA ILE A 300 -7.16 -11.77 -2.29
C ILE A 300 -8.60 -11.68 -2.81
N PRO A 301 -9.55 -12.40 -2.20
CA PRO A 301 -10.96 -12.34 -2.59
C PRO A 301 -11.51 -10.91 -2.56
N VAL A 302 -12.28 -10.51 -3.57
CA VAL A 302 -12.82 -9.14 -3.71
C VAL A 302 -13.62 -8.71 -2.48
N GLY A 303 -14.39 -9.63 -1.87
CA GLY A 303 -15.25 -9.31 -0.72
C GLY A 303 -14.51 -8.89 0.57
N ILE A 304 -13.22 -9.19 0.69
CA ILE A 304 -12.41 -8.83 1.86
C ILE A 304 -11.30 -7.84 1.54
N ARG A 305 -11.04 -7.54 0.26
CA ARG A 305 -9.89 -6.74 -0.18
C ARG A 305 -9.80 -5.37 0.51
N ASP A 306 -10.92 -4.69 0.66
CA ASP A 306 -10.97 -3.38 1.33
C ASP A 306 -10.82 -3.47 2.85
N LYS A 307 -10.90 -4.67 3.42
CA LYS A 307 -10.90 -4.91 4.87
C LYS A 307 -9.67 -5.69 5.35
N ILE A 308 -8.73 -6.02 4.48
CA ILE A 308 -7.55 -6.86 4.84
C ILE A 308 -6.67 -6.26 5.92
N PHE A 309 -6.72 -4.95 6.11
CA PHE A 309 -5.98 -4.23 7.14
C PHE A 309 -6.78 -4.05 8.44
N TYR A 310 -8.07 -4.47 8.47
CA TYR A 310 -8.83 -4.44 9.73
C TYR A 310 -8.41 -5.60 10.62
N PRO A 311 -8.27 -5.35 11.94
CA PRO A 311 -7.97 -6.40 12.88
C PRO A 311 -9.03 -7.49 12.87
N LEU A 312 -8.59 -8.74 13.09
CA LEU A 312 -9.45 -9.93 13.14
C LEU A 312 -10.17 -10.27 11.82
N VAL A 313 -9.86 -9.57 10.73
CA VAL A 313 -10.33 -9.93 9.39
C VAL A 313 -9.36 -10.94 8.79
N SER A 314 -9.85 -12.14 8.51
CA SER A 314 -9.10 -13.22 7.86
C SER A 314 -9.95 -13.83 6.76
N GLY A 315 -9.35 -14.06 5.61
CA GLY A 315 -9.95 -14.85 4.52
C GLY A 315 -9.75 -16.35 4.67
N ARG A 316 -9.20 -16.81 5.82
CA ARG A 316 -8.81 -18.21 6.07
C ARG A 316 -9.33 -18.72 7.39
N GLU A 317 -9.66 -20.00 7.43
CA GLU A 317 -9.96 -20.70 8.68
C GLU A 317 -8.68 -20.79 9.53
N GLY A 318 -8.80 -20.42 10.80
CA GLY A 318 -7.68 -20.42 11.77
C GLY A 318 -6.69 -19.25 11.65
N GLY A 319 -6.86 -18.34 10.71
CA GLY A 319 -6.06 -17.13 10.62
C GLY A 319 -6.42 -16.12 11.72
N SER A 320 -5.43 -15.57 12.44
CA SER A 320 -5.67 -14.58 13.50
C SER A 320 -6.24 -13.25 12.98
N GLY A 321 -6.07 -12.94 11.68
CA GLY A 321 -6.47 -11.66 11.08
C GLY A 321 -5.69 -10.44 11.62
N LEU A 322 -4.56 -10.66 12.31
CA LEU A 322 -3.78 -9.60 12.97
C LEU A 322 -2.53 -9.17 12.20
N GLY A 323 -2.01 -10.04 11.33
CA GLY A 323 -0.70 -9.81 10.70
C GLY A 323 -0.65 -8.53 9.88
N LEU A 324 -1.62 -8.30 8.98
CA LEU A 324 -1.64 -7.11 8.12
C LEU A 324 -1.98 -5.82 8.87
N SER A 325 -2.85 -5.87 9.88
CA SER A 325 -3.15 -4.71 10.72
C SER A 325 -1.94 -4.27 11.55
N LEU A 326 -1.14 -5.23 12.05
CA LEU A 326 0.13 -4.95 12.73
C LEU A 326 1.16 -4.37 11.75
N ALA A 327 1.27 -4.93 10.54
CA ALA A 327 2.17 -4.40 9.51
C ALA A 327 1.83 -2.95 9.19
N GLN A 328 0.54 -2.63 9.00
CA GLN A 328 0.07 -1.27 8.77
C GLN A 328 0.43 -0.34 9.93
N THR A 329 0.24 -0.78 11.17
CA THR A 329 0.57 0.01 12.37
C THR A 329 2.06 0.31 12.43
N TYR A 330 2.93 -0.68 12.20
CA TYR A 330 4.38 -0.47 12.22
C TYR A 330 4.84 0.48 11.11
N VAL A 331 4.33 0.32 9.89
CA VAL A 331 4.64 1.22 8.78
C VAL A 331 4.14 2.64 9.05
N SER A 332 2.94 2.80 9.62
CA SER A 332 2.39 4.11 10.00
C SER A 332 3.21 4.80 11.09
N GLN A 333 3.78 4.06 12.07
CA GLN A 333 4.72 4.60 13.05
C GLN A 333 5.96 5.20 12.38
N HIS A 334 6.38 4.66 11.23
CA HIS A 334 7.46 5.20 10.40
C HIS A 334 6.99 6.29 9.42
N GLN A 335 5.78 6.84 9.62
CA GLN A 335 5.18 7.83 8.71
C GLN A 335 5.04 7.30 7.27
N GLY A 336 5.01 5.98 7.12
CA GLY A 336 4.85 5.27 5.86
C GLY A 336 3.40 4.89 5.58
N MET A 337 3.19 4.27 4.42
CA MET A 337 1.90 3.77 3.94
C MET A 337 2.06 2.38 3.35
N ILE A 338 1.02 1.54 3.47
CA ILE A 338 0.93 0.26 2.77
C ILE A 338 -0.25 0.29 1.81
N GLU A 339 -0.01 -0.08 0.58
CA GLU A 339 -1.02 -0.33 -0.44
C GLU A 339 -1.03 -1.81 -0.84
N CYS A 340 -2.17 -2.30 -1.30
CA CYS A 340 -2.31 -3.66 -1.80
C CYS A 340 -3.02 -3.66 -3.15
N ARG A 341 -2.41 -4.32 -4.13
CA ARG A 341 -3.03 -4.66 -5.40
C ARG A 341 -3.00 -6.18 -5.54
N SER A 342 -4.14 -6.78 -5.85
CA SER A 342 -4.22 -8.23 -5.90
C SER A 342 -5.13 -8.68 -7.01
N GLU A 343 -4.57 -9.57 -7.84
CA GLU A 343 -5.25 -10.30 -8.89
C GLU A 343 -4.92 -11.79 -8.75
N PRO A 344 -5.74 -12.70 -9.30
CA PRO A 344 -5.40 -14.11 -9.30
C PRO A 344 -4.04 -14.36 -9.98
N GLY A 345 -3.11 -14.95 -9.25
CA GLY A 345 -1.74 -15.21 -9.73
C GLY A 345 -0.71 -14.12 -9.42
N GLN A 346 -1.13 -12.97 -8.90
CA GLN A 346 -0.21 -11.93 -8.47
C GLN A 346 -0.82 -11.03 -7.39
N THR A 347 -0.16 -10.98 -6.23
CA THR A 347 -0.46 -9.97 -5.21
C THR A 347 0.77 -9.12 -4.97
N THR A 348 0.59 -7.82 -4.90
CA THR A 348 1.65 -6.85 -4.63
C THR A 348 1.26 -6.00 -3.44
N PHE A 349 2.05 -6.07 -2.38
CA PHE A 349 2.01 -5.12 -1.28
C PHE A 349 3.12 -4.09 -1.48
N THR A 350 2.74 -2.83 -1.61
CA THR A 350 3.66 -1.70 -1.73
C THR A 350 3.77 -0.99 -0.40
N VAL A 351 4.95 -0.94 0.17
CA VAL A 351 5.28 -0.18 1.37
C VAL A 351 6.05 1.06 0.96
N LEU A 352 5.53 2.25 1.31
CA LEU A 352 6.17 3.53 1.09
C LEU A 352 6.70 4.06 2.42
N LEU A 353 8.00 4.36 2.49
CA LEU A 353 8.66 4.92 3.67
C LEU A 353 9.34 6.24 3.30
N PRO A 354 9.18 7.31 4.10
CA PRO A 354 9.83 8.58 3.82
C PRO A 354 11.32 8.52 4.11
N LEU A 355 12.13 9.08 3.22
CA LEU A 355 13.49 9.47 3.54
C LEU A 355 13.45 10.86 4.15
N LYS A 356 13.87 10.99 5.41
CA LYS A 356 14.03 12.30 6.04
C LYS A 356 15.28 12.95 5.45
N ASP A 357 15.16 14.17 4.94
CA ASP A 357 16.33 14.97 4.59
C ASP A 357 17.16 15.17 5.87
N LEU A 358 18.41 14.73 5.87
CA LEU A 358 19.36 14.90 6.97
C LEU A 358 19.70 16.39 7.22
N ASP A 359 19.21 17.30 6.38
CA ASP A 359 19.51 18.75 6.42
C ASP A 359 18.49 19.63 7.16
N THR A 360 17.48 19.06 7.78
CA THR A 360 16.66 19.86 8.69
C THR A 360 17.25 19.76 10.11
N LYS A 361 18.40 20.43 10.30
CA LYS A 361 18.93 20.73 11.63
C LYS A 361 17.82 21.39 12.44
N GLU A 362 17.36 20.71 13.48
CA GLU A 362 16.77 21.34 14.65
C GLU A 362 17.80 22.28 15.29
N HIS A 363 17.99 23.45 14.68
CA HIS A 363 18.73 24.59 15.25
C HIS A 363 17.74 25.63 15.76
N SER A 364 16.82 25.25 16.65
CA SER A 364 15.96 26.25 17.29
C SER A 364 15.56 25.98 18.75
N SER A 365 16.23 25.07 19.46
CA SER A 365 15.92 24.89 20.90
C SER A 365 17.10 24.87 21.86
N LEU A 366 18.33 25.18 21.42
CA LEU A 366 19.50 25.22 22.31
C LEU A 366 20.11 26.63 22.51
N ASN A 367 19.53 27.69 21.95
CA ASN A 367 20.04 29.07 22.09
C ASN A 367 19.16 30.00 22.94
N GLN A 368 18.22 29.49 23.73
CA GLN A 368 17.45 30.34 24.67
C GLN A 368 17.75 30.12 26.15
N GLU A 369 18.63 29.18 26.52
CA GLU A 369 19.00 29.02 27.96
C GLU A 369 20.38 29.56 28.36
N SER A 370 21.11 30.23 27.47
CA SER A 370 22.43 30.79 27.81
C SER A 370 22.51 32.32 27.90
N GLN A 371 21.38 33.04 27.93
CA GLN A 371 21.37 34.50 28.14
C GLN A 371 20.43 34.96 29.27
N GLY A 372 20.34 34.20 30.34
CA GLY A 372 19.50 34.53 31.49
C GLY A 372 20.20 34.41 32.84
N SER A 373 21.52 34.56 32.93
CA SER A 373 22.19 34.70 34.23
C SER A 373 23.37 35.63 34.14
N SER A 374 23.06 36.94 34.11
CA SER A 374 23.97 38.02 34.52
C SER A 374 23.14 39.28 34.65
N LEU A 375 22.56 39.49 35.81
CA LEU A 375 22.43 40.76 36.53
C LEU A 375 21.67 40.50 37.83
#